data_8469981976aee1bafa54d1436b10b214
#
_entry.id   8469981976aee1bafa54d1436b10b214
#
_cell.length_a   1.000
_cell.length_b   1.000
_cell.length_c   1.000
_cell.angle_alpha   90.00
_cell.angle_beta   90.00
_cell.angle_gamma   90.00
#
_symmetry.space_group_name_H-M   'P 1'
#
loop_
_entity.id
_entity.type
_entity.pdbx_description
1 polymer ?
#
loop_
_entity_poly.entity_id
_entity_poly.type
_entity_poly.pdbx_seq_one_letter_code
_entity_poly.pdbx_strand_id
1 'polypeptide(L)'
;MNKTPSSEDPKDGFDLIEYPCEFNFKAMCQADNVMPAVDYMREIIEPLVAINDLLSMSANSSRTGKFESVTAVIRIENRDQLEMIYKTISSADRVVMTL
;
A
#
# COMPACT_ATOMS: atom_id res chain seq x y z
N MET A 1 -31.62 12.58 -1.22
CA MET A 1 -31.22 12.21 -1.13
C MET A 1 -30.70 11.92 -1.16
N ASN A 2 -30.53 11.71 -1.05
CA ASN A 2 -29.82 11.19 -1.05
C ASN A 2 -29.22 10.86 -1.24
N LYS A 3 -28.98 10.82 -1.44
CA LYS A 3 -28.33 10.38 -1.59
C LYS A 3 -27.91 9.81 -1.72
N THR A 4 -27.87 9.87 -1.81
CA THR A 4 -27.33 9.18 -1.90
C THR A 4 -27.01 8.61 -2.02
N PRO A 5 -27.20 8.61 -2.32
CA PRO A 5 -26.49 7.88 -2.45
C PRO A 5 -26.05 7.40 -2.42
N SER A 6 -26.09 7.49 -2.57
CA SER A 6 -25.49 6.86 -2.45
C SER A 6 -25.16 6.36 -2.40
N SER A 7 -25.38 6.43 -2.81
CA SER A 7 -24.89 5.92 -2.74
C SER A 7 -24.47 5.46 -2.68
N GLU A 8 -24.50 5.44 -2.98
CA GLU A 8 -23.91 5.19 -2.80
C GLU A 8 -23.19 4.64 -2.62
N ASP A 9 -23.30 4.37 -2.86
CA ASP A 9 -22.55 4.05 -2.38
C ASP A 9 -21.45 3.79 -2.72
N PRO A 10 -20.94 4.54 -2.83
CA PRO A 10 -19.64 4.06 -3.07
C PRO A 10 -19.30 3.05 -2.03
N LYS A 11 -19.15 1.91 -2.46
CA LYS A 11 -18.99 0.85 -1.53
C LYS A 11 -17.67 0.92 -0.87
N ASP A 12 -16.65 1.45 -1.55
CA ASP A 12 -15.35 1.56 -0.95
C ASP A 12 -14.88 2.99 -1.06
N GLY A 13 -13.95 3.38 -0.20
CA GLY A 13 -13.45 4.73 -0.18
C GLY A 13 -12.67 5.13 -1.43
N PHE A 14 -12.28 4.15 -2.24
CA PHE A 14 -11.50 4.44 -3.45
C PHE A 14 -12.30 5.28 -4.45
N ASP A 15 -13.61 5.17 -4.43
CA ASP A 15 -14.45 5.98 -5.33
C ASP A 15 -14.47 7.44 -4.94
N LEU A 16 -14.03 7.76 -3.72
CA LEU A 16 -14.04 9.13 -3.22
C LEU A 16 -12.70 9.83 -3.40
N ILE A 17 -11.70 9.12 -3.91
CA ILE A 17 -10.36 9.65 -4.07
C ILE A 17 -10.26 10.35 -5.42
N GLU A 18 -9.66 11.53 -5.42
CA GLU A 18 -9.37 12.26 -6.66
C GLU A 18 -7.96 11.93 -7.10
N TYR A 19 -7.81 11.54 -8.35
CA TYR A 19 -6.52 11.17 -8.93
C TYR A 19 -6.01 12.27 -9.85
N PRO A 20 -4.69 12.44 -9.97
CA PRO A 20 -3.66 11.72 -9.24
C PRO A 20 -3.59 12.16 -7.79
N CYS A 21 -3.10 11.27 -6.93
CA CYS A 21 -2.98 11.61 -5.52
C CYS A 21 -1.84 10.84 -4.88
N GLU A 22 -1.42 11.29 -3.70
CA GLU A 22 -0.48 10.53 -2.88
C GLU A 22 -1.27 9.60 -1.98
N PHE A 23 -0.82 8.37 -1.90
CA PHE A 23 -1.48 7.37 -1.07
C PHE A 23 -0.45 6.66 -0.21
N ASN A 24 -0.80 6.42 1.06
CA ASN A 24 0.07 5.72 2.00
C ASN A 24 -0.36 4.27 2.09
N PHE A 25 0.48 3.39 1.56
CA PHE A 25 0.25 1.95 1.70
C PHE A 25 1.01 1.48 2.93
N LYS A 26 0.33 0.78 3.82
CA LYS A 26 0.95 0.24 5.01
C LYS A 26 0.74 -1.25 5.07
N ALA A 27 1.79 -1.97 5.40
CA ALA A 27 1.73 -3.42 5.50
C ALA A 27 2.57 -3.89 6.67
N MET A 28 2.06 -4.89 7.37
CA MET A 28 2.83 -5.57 8.39
C MET A 28 3.45 -6.81 7.75
N CYS A 29 4.78 -6.91 7.83
CA CYS A 29 5.53 -7.99 7.20
C CYS A 29 6.23 -8.82 8.26
N GLN A 30 6.42 -10.10 7.97
CA GLN A 30 7.29 -10.93 8.80
C GLN A 30 8.72 -10.42 8.67
N ALA A 31 9.40 -10.34 9.82
CA ALA A 31 10.81 -9.94 9.83
C ALA A 31 11.66 -11.07 9.27
N ASP A 32 12.80 -10.70 8.69
CA ASP A 32 13.70 -11.64 8.06
C ASP A 32 15.12 -11.12 8.21
N ASN A 33 16.05 -11.99 8.61
CA ASN A 33 17.45 -11.59 8.83
C ASN A 33 18.19 -11.32 7.53
N VAL A 34 17.67 -11.83 6.41
CA VAL A 34 18.36 -11.71 5.13
C VAL A 34 17.97 -10.45 4.39
N MET A 35 16.66 -10.14 4.37
CA MET A 35 16.18 -8.99 3.64
C MET A 35 15.24 -8.17 4.51
N PRO A 36 15.58 -6.91 4.80
CA PRO A 36 14.65 -6.03 5.51
C PRO A 36 13.33 -5.91 4.78
N ALA A 37 12.24 -5.74 5.53
CA ALA A 37 10.92 -5.68 4.92
C ALA A 37 10.79 -4.50 3.96
N VAL A 38 11.47 -3.39 4.23
CA VAL A 38 11.42 -2.23 3.34
C VAL A 38 11.99 -2.58 1.97
N ASP A 39 13.07 -3.36 1.92
CA ASP A 39 13.66 -3.78 0.64
C ASP A 39 12.75 -4.76 -0.08
N TYR A 40 12.15 -5.67 0.66
CA TYR A 40 11.19 -6.62 0.12
C TYR A 40 10.02 -5.90 -0.53
N MET A 41 9.45 -4.93 0.18
CA MET A 41 8.31 -4.16 -0.33
C MET A 41 8.71 -3.32 -1.54
N ARG A 42 9.92 -2.78 -1.53
CA ARG A 42 10.40 -2.00 -2.67
C ARG A 42 10.45 -2.85 -3.93
N GLU A 43 10.95 -4.09 -3.81
CA GLU A 43 11.01 -4.98 -4.98
C GLU A 43 9.63 -5.29 -5.54
N ILE A 44 8.63 -5.38 -4.66
CA ILE A 44 7.26 -5.65 -5.10
C ILE A 44 6.64 -4.44 -5.79
N ILE A 45 6.90 -3.26 -5.25
CA ILE A 45 6.21 -2.04 -5.68
C ILE A 45 6.85 -1.40 -6.92
N GLU A 46 8.17 -1.40 -6.99
CA GLU A 46 8.87 -0.68 -8.06
C GLU A 46 8.39 -1.04 -9.47
N PRO A 47 8.14 -2.31 -9.79
CA PRO A 47 7.65 -2.62 -11.15
C PRO A 47 6.27 -2.07 -11.47
N LEU A 48 5.53 -1.63 -10.46
CA LEU A 48 4.15 -1.23 -10.64
C LEU A 48 3.96 0.29 -10.74
N VAL A 49 5.04 1.05 -10.53
CA VAL A 49 4.96 2.51 -10.48
C VAL A 49 6.06 3.13 -11.31
N ALA A 50 5.85 4.37 -11.75
CA ALA A 50 6.89 5.12 -12.42
C ALA A 50 8.00 5.44 -11.43
N ILE A 51 9.22 5.59 -11.94
CA ILE A 51 10.40 5.70 -11.10
C ILE A 51 10.33 6.83 -10.07
N ASN A 52 9.69 7.94 -10.43
CA ASN A 52 9.59 9.08 -9.53
C ASN A 52 8.33 9.09 -8.70
N ASP A 53 7.48 8.09 -8.83
CA ASP A 53 6.19 8.06 -8.14
C ASP A 53 6.26 7.31 -6.82
N LEU A 54 7.31 6.54 -6.56
CA LEU A 54 7.54 5.98 -5.23
C LEU A 54 8.25 7.05 -4.41
N LEU A 55 7.47 7.79 -3.63
CA LEU A 55 7.95 9.01 -3.00
C LEU A 55 8.79 8.76 -1.76
N SER A 56 8.41 7.77 -0.96
CA SER A 56 9.19 7.40 0.22
C SER A 56 8.79 6.02 0.70
N MET A 57 9.70 5.39 1.43
CA MET A 57 9.43 4.15 2.12
C MET A 57 10.13 4.18 3.47
N SER A 58 9.46 3.65 4.48
CA SER A 58 10.02 3.56 5.82
C SER A 58 9.47 2.31 6.50
N ALA A 59 10.14 1.88 7.56
CA ALA A 59 9.72 0.71 8.29
C ALA A 59 10.02 0.89 9.77
N ASN A 60 9.18 0.26 10.60
CA ASN A 60 9.38 0.21 12.05
C ASN A 60 9.27 -1.24 12.49
N SER A 61 10.19 -1.67 13.35
CA SER A 61 10.14 -3.01 13.92
C SER A 61 9.12 -3.07 15.04
N SER A 62 8.45 -4.23 15.16
CA SER A 62 7.61 -4.47 16.32
C SER A 62 8.47 -4.62 17.56
N ARG A 63 7.81 -4.59 18.74
CA ARG A 63 8.51 -4.71 20.01
C ARG A 63 9.29 -6.00 20.12
N THR A 64 8.76 -7.08 19.60
CA THR A 64 9.40 -8.39 19.69
C THR A 64 10.39 -8.63 18.56
N GLY A 65 10.41 -7.77 17.56
CA GLY A 65 11.25 -7.97 16.38
C GLY A 65 10.74 -9.00 15.40
N LYS A 66 9.52 -9.53 15.62
CA LYS A 66 8.98 -10.55 14.73
C LYS A 66 8.36 -9.97 13.47
N PHE A 67 7.98 -8.72 13.51
CA PHE A 67 7.31 -8.05 12.40
C PHE A 67 7.91 -6.70 12.14
N GLU A 68 7.75 -6.23 10.91
CA GLU A 68 8.12 -4.88 10.52
C GLU A 68 6.93 -4.26 9.80
N SER A 69 6.56 -3.05 10.22
CA SER A 69 5.51 -2.29 9.54
C SER A 69 6.15 -1.40 8.50
N VAL A 70 5.76 -1.55 7.26
CA VAL A 70 6.31 -0.76 6.16
C VAL A 70 5.26 0.23 5.69
N THR A 71 5.68 1.48 5.48
CA THR A 71 4.84 2.51 4.89
C THR A 71 5.48 2.94 3.57
N ALA A 72 4.70 2.85 2.50
CA ALA A 72 5.13 3.32 1.18
C ALA A 72 4.21 4.45 0.76
N VAL A 73 4.79 5.61 0.45
CA VAL A 73 4.04 6.76 -0.03
C VAL A 73 4.22 6.80 -1.55
N ILE A 74 3.13 6.67 -2.28
CA ILE A 74 3.16 6.50 -3.72
C ILE A 74 2.20 7.49 -4.36
N ARG A 75 2.65 8.13 -5.44
CA ARG A 75 1.78 8.95 -6.27
C ARG A 75 1.03 8.02 -7.20
N ILE A 76 -0.28 8.04 -7.08
CA ILE A 76 -1.18 7.12 -7.80
C ILE A 76 -1.88 7.89 -8.91
N GLU A 77 -1.86 7.35 -10.12
CA GLU A 77 -2.44 7.99 -11.29
C GLU A 77 -3.92 7.77 -11.43
N ASN A 78 -4.39 6.57 -11.03
CA ASN A 78 -5.79 6.23 -11.23
C ASN A 78 -6.16 5.07 -10.31
N ARG A 79 -7.44 4.76 -10.28
CA ARG A 79 -7.98 3.73 -9.42
C ARG A 79 -7.42 2.34 -9.74
N ASP A 80 -7.26 2.02 -11.02
CA ASP A 80 -6.78 0.69 -11.40
C ASP A 80 -5.38 0.45 -10.84
N GLN A 81 -4.53 1.46 -10.89
CA GLN A 81 -3.19 1.35 -10.32
C GLN A 81 -3.26 1.16 -8.82
N LEU A 82 -4.12 1.90 -8.14
CA LEU A 82 -4.29 1.78 -6.70
C LEU A 82 -4.67 0.35 -6.33
N GLU A 83 -5.66 -0.20 -7.02
CA GLU A 83 -6.14 -1.54 -6.73
C GLU A 83 -5.08 -2.59 -7.03
N MET A 84 -4.34 -2.41 -8.11
CA MET A 84 -3.28 -3.36 -8.47
C MET A 84 -2.21 -3.40 -7.39
N ILE A 85 -1.78 -2.24 -6.93
CA ILE A 85 -0.74 -2.16 -5.89
C ILE A 85 -1.26 -2.78 -4.60
N TYR A 86 -2.47 -2.41 -4.20
CA TYR A 86 -3.06 -2.94 -2.98
C TYR A 86 -3.15 -4.45 -3.02
N LYS A 87 -3.62 -4.98 -4.13
CA LYS A 87 -3.78 -6.43 -4.31
C LYS A 87 -2.41 -7.13 -4.28
N THR A 88 -1.43 -6.55 -4.95
CA THR A 88 -0.10 -7.14 -4.99
C THR A 88 0.51 -7.19 -3.59
N ILE A 89 0.39 -6.10 -2.84
CA ILE A 89 0.91 -6.05 -1.48
C ILE A 89 0.19 -7.06 -0.59
N SER A 90 -1.14 -7.09 -0.64
CA SER A 90 -1.89 -7.96 0.25
C SER A 90 -1.72 -9.44 -0.08
N SER A 91 -1.25 -9.75 -1.30
CA SER A 91 -0.99 -11.14 -1.72
C SER A 91 0.45 -11.58 -1.51
N ALA A 92 1.33 -10.69 -1.11
CA ALA A 92 2.75 -10.99 -0.99
C ALA A 92 3.02 -11.90 0.19
N ASP A 93 3.96 -12.84 0.01
CA ASP A 93 4.18 -13.92 0.98
C ASP A 93 4.53 -13.43 2.37
N ARG A 94 5.34 -12.38 2.48
CA ARG A 94 5.76 -11.89 3.79
C ARG A 94 4.76 -10.95 4.44
N VAL A 95 3.77 -10.48 3.68
CA VAL A 95 2.78 -9.57 4.22
C VAL A 95 1.75 -10.34 5.04
N VAL A 96 1.66 -10.00 6.32
CA VAL A 96 0.73 -10.63 7.23
C VAL A 96 -0.63 -9.96 7.12
N MET A 97 -0.62 -8.64 7.04
CA MET A 97 -1.85 -7.87 6.84
C MET A 97 -1.51 -6.50 6.29
N THR A 98 -2.46 -5.92 5.58
CA THR A 98 -2.39 -4.52 5.17
C THR A 98 -3.14 -3.67 6.20
N LEU A 99 -2.65 -2.47 6.41
CA LEU A 99 -3.17 -1.60 7.47
C LEU A 99 -3.91 -0.40 6.91
#